data_2c513fb8bd1ec997344faec0d97277ac
#
_entry.id   2c513fb8bd1ec997344faec0d97277ac
#
_cell.length_a   1.000
_cell.length_b   1.000
_cell.length_c   1.000
_cell.angle_alpha   90.00
_cell.angle_beta   90.00
_cell.angle_gamma   90.00
#
_symmetry.space_group_name_H-M   'P 1'
#
loop_
_entity.id
_entity.type
_entity.pdbx_description
1 polymer ?
#
loop_
_entity_poly.entity_id
_entity_poly.type
_entity_poly.pdbx_seq_one_letter_code
_entity_poly.pdbx_strand_id
1 'polypeptide(L)'
;MSKKIGVFVCHCGTNISATVDVEKVAEEARKNNPGVSYTTTYKYMCSDPGQKLLRDKIKEEGLDGVVVAACSPKMHEHTFRNASKKAGMNPYHVEISNLREQCSWVHPDKPTGTEKSVDLVRMMTEKTRKDKSLNPIKVPVTRKALVIGGGIAGIQAALDIADAGQEVIMVEREPSIGGHMAQLSETFPTLDCSQCIMTPKMVELAQHENIKLYTWSEIESVDGYIGNFDIKIRMKARSVDLDLCTGCSSCWQVCPCKKIKSEFDMGLGNRTAIYVPFPQAIPSKPVIDRENCILMKDARKRNIKPNDSKVCRKCLDSCPIAPVKAIDYNQVDEIVSEKVGAIVVATGYKELDDTSMYGEYGAGKYKDVITGLQFERLASASGPTEGE
;
A
#
# COMPACT_ATOMS: atom_id res chain seq x y z
N MET A 1 -41.87 -21.16 -5.22
CA MET A 1 -41.26 -22.41 -4.65
C MET A 1 -40.17 -21.99 -3.67
N SER A 2 -40.03 -22.71 -2.54
CA SER A 2 -38.91 -22.46 -1.63
C SER A 2 -37.59 -22.92 -2.27
N LYS A 3 -36.52 -22.15 -2.11
CA LYS A 3 -35.19 -22.54 -2.62
C LYS A 3 -34.76 -23.88 -2.02
N LYS A 4 -34.14 -24.71 -2.85
CA LYS A 4 -33.47 -25.94 -2.41
C LYS A 4 -32.02 -25.59 -2.03
N ILE A 5 -31.65 -25.73 -0.79
CA ILE A 5 -30.34 -25.34 -0.26
C ILE A 5 -29.53 -26.59 0.10
N GLY A 6 -28.28 -26.64 -0.33
CA GLY A 6 -27.30 -27.63 0.10
C GLY A 6 -26.38 -27.08 1.17
N VAL A 7 -26.15 -27.85 2.24
CA VAL A 7 -25.18 -27.48 3.30
C VAL A 7 -24.01 -28.47 3.27
N PHE A 8 -22.81 -27.93 3.11
CA PHE A 8 -21.56 -28.69 3.00
C PHE A 8 -20.65 -28.35 4.18
N VAL A 9 -20.50 -29.28 5.12
CA VAL A 9 -19.71 -29.05 6.33
C VAL A 9 -18.29 -29.58 6.17
N CYS A 10 -17.32 -28.71 6.31
CA CYS A 10 -15.90 -29.03 6.19
C CYS A 10 -15.30 -29.45 7.53
N HIS A 11 -14.52 -30.54 7.55
CA HIS A 11 -13.72 -30.89 8.74
C HIS A 11 -12.52 -29.98 8.92
N CYS A 12 -12.02 -29.35 7.83
CA CYS A 12 -10.76 -28.62 7.76
C CYS A 12 -9.58 -29.43 8.32
N GLY A 13 -9.46 -30.68 7.87
CA GLY A 13 -8.62 -31.69 8.51
C GLY A 13 -9.14 -32.02 9.90
N THR A 14 -8.46 -31.56 10.91
CA THR A 14 -8.86 -31.63 12.32
C THR A 14 -9.21 -30.28 12.93
N ASN A 15 -8.97 -29.18 12.23
CA ASN A 15 -9.14 -27.82 12.80
C ASN A 15 -10.59 -27.52 13.23
N ILE A 16 -11.58 -28.01 12.49
CA ILE A 16 -13.00 -27.86 12.87
C ILE A 16 -13.48 -29.11 13.63
N SER A 17 -13.19 -30.29 13.10
CA SER A 17 -13.74 -31.55 13.65
C SER A 17 -13.20 -31.92 15.04
N ALA A 18 -12.12 -31.32 15.49
CA ALA A 18 -11.59 -31.53 16.85
C ALA A 18 -12.58 -31.00 17.92
N THR A 19 -13.15 -29.82 17.69
CA THR A 19 -14.03 -29.12 18.65
C THR A 19 -15.47 -28.94 18.16
N VAL A 20 -15.81 -29.47 16.98
CA VAL A 20 -17.14 -29.44 16.39
C VAL A 20 -17.51 -30.85 15.92
N ASP A 21 -18.69 -31.32 16.27
CA ASP A 21 -19.28 -32.53 15.69
C ASP A 21 -19.93 -32.17 14.35
N VAL A 22 -19.12 -32.30 13.27
CA VAL A 22 -19.51 -31.87 11.92
C VAL A 22 -20.70 -32.69 11.37
N GLU A 23 -20.82 -33.96 11.75
CA GLU A 23 -21.93 -34.82 11.34
C GLU A 23 -23.24 -34.35 12.00
N LYS A 24 -23.20 -34.05 13.28
CA LYS A 24 -24.36 -33.49 14.01
C LYS A 24 -24.75 -32.12 13.42
N VAL A 25 -23.81 -31.27 13.08
CA VAL A 25 -24.12 -29.98 12.43
C VAL A 25 -24.84 -30.21 11.11
N ALA A 26 -24.37 -31.14 10.28
CA ALA A 26 -25.03 -31.49 9.01
C ALA A 26 -26.42 -32.05 9.20
N GLU A 27 -26.61 -32.95 10.19
CA GLU A 27 -27.91 -33.52 10.53
C GLU A 27 -28.89 -32.44 11.02
N GLU A 28 -28.47 -31.61 11.97
CA GLU A 28 -29.29 -30.51 12.50
C GLU A 28 -29.67 -29.50 11.41
N ALA A 29 -28.74 -29.18 10.50
CA ALA A 29 -29.01 -28.31 9.37
C ALA A 29 -30.10 -28.86 8.46
N ARG A 30 -30.09 -30.18 8.17
CA ARG A 30 -31.10 -30.83 7.35
C ARG A 30 -32.45 -30.89 8.02
N LYS A 31 -32.46 -31.14 9.31
CA LYS A 31 -33.70 -31.40 10.11
C LYS A 31 -34.43 -30.10 10.45
N ASN A 32 -33.67 -29.06 10.80
CA ASN A 32 -34.24 -27.89 11.46
C ASN A 32 -34.18 -26.60 10.64
N ASN A 33 -33.50 -26.59 9.44
CA ASN A 33 -33.42 -25.40 8.64
C ASN A 33 -34.35 -25.47 7.41
N PRO A 34 -35.35 -24.58 7.31
CA PRO A 34 -36.24 -24.55 6.17
C PRO A 34 -35.52 -24.36 4.84
N GLY A 35 -35.88 -25.19 3.86
CA GLY A 35 -35.29 -25.13 2.51
C GLY A 35 -34.04 -25.97 2.34
N VAL A 36 -33.44 -26.51 3.38
CA VAL A 36 -32.28 -27.42 3.26
C VAL A 36 -32.77 -28.78 2.77
N SER A 37 -32.41 -29.13 1.53
CA SER A 37 -32.74 -30.38 0.87
C SER A 37 -31.59 -31.38 0.83
N TYR A 38 -30.35 -30.92 1.00
CA TYR A 38 -29.14 -31.75 0.96
C TYR A 38 -28.11 -31.30 1.99
N THR A 39 -27.49 -32.26 2.67
CA THR A 39 -26.38 -32.00 3.59
C THR A 39 -25.31 -33.08 3.42
N THR A 40 -24.06 -32.70 3.59
CA THR A 40 -22.93 -33.64 3.59
C THR A 40 -21.75 -33.05 4.35
N THR A 41 -20.85 -33.90 4.79
CA THR A 41 -19.56 -33.51 5.36
C THR A 41 -18.43 -33.93 4.44
N TYR A 42 -17.32 -33.22 4.49
CA TYR A 42 -16.12 -33.60 3.73
C TYR A 42 -14.85 -33.05 4.40
N LYS A 43 -13.77 -33.82 4.28
CA LYS A 43 -12.52 -33.53 4.99
C LYS A 43 -11.89 -32.21 4.58
N TYR A 44 -11.90 -31.86 3.29
CA TYR A 44 -11.31 -30.64 2.72
C TYR A 44 -12.17 -30.10 1.58
N MET A 45 -13.22 -29.34 1.89
CA MET A 45 -14.13 -28.79 0.87
C MET A 45 -13.44 -27.90 -0.16
N CYS A 46 -12.36 -27.21 0.21
CA CYS A 46 -11.59 -26.34 -0.69
C CYS A 46 -10.70 -27.11 -1.68
N SER A 47 -10.44 -28.41 -1.47
CA SER A 47 -9.68 -29.26 -2.38
C SER A 47 -10.43 -29.51 -3.70
N ASP A 48 -9.72 -29.93 -4.74
CA ASP A 48 -10.36 -30.28 -6.03
C ASP A 48 -11.44 -31.36 -5.91
N PRO A 49 -11.26 -32.47 -5.14
CA PRO A 49 -12.34 -33.42 -4.88
C PRO A 49 -13.52 -32.79 -4.12
N GLY A 50 -13.29 -31.92 -3.14
CA GLY A 50 -14.35 -31.21 -2.42
C GLY A 50 -15.15 -30.25 -3.31
N GLN A 51 -14.47 -29.51 -4.16
CA GLN A 51 -15.10 -28.66 -5.18
C GLN A 51 -15.85 -29.50 -6.24
N LYS A 52 -15.33 -30.66 -6.59
CA LYS A 52 -16.03 -31.60 -7.49
C LYS A 52 -17.31 -32.10 -6.84
N LEU A 53 -17.25 -32.55 -5.60
CA LEU A 53 -18.44 -32.95 -4.82
C LEU A 53 -19.49 -31.84 -4.80
N LEU A 54 -19.08 -30.60 -4.55
CA LEU A 54 -19.98 -29.44 -4.57
C LEU A 54 -20.66 -29.28 -5.94
N ARG A 55 -19.90 -29.31 -7.04
CA ARG A 55 -20.43 -29.16 -8.39
C ARG A 55 -21.42 -30.29 -8.76
N ASP A 56 -21.05 -31.53 -8.43
CA ASP A 56 -21.87 -32.68 -8.76
C ASP A 56 -23.20 -32.62 -8.01
N LYS A 57 -23.16 -32.32 -6.72
CA LYS A 57 -24.39 -32.24 -5.89
C LYS A 57 -25.29 -31.05 -6.24
N ILE A 58 -24.73 -29.91 -6.67
CA ILE A 58 -25.54 -28.81 -7.20
C ILE A 58 -26.40 -29.29 -8.37
N LYS A 59 -25.83 -30.07 -9.27
CA LYS A 59 -26.54 -30.58 -10.46
C LYS A 59 -27.48 -31.72 -10.14
N GLU A 60 -27.02 -32.72 -9.39
CA GLU A 60 -27.79 -33.93 -9.06
C GLU A 60 -29.04 -33.61 -8.23
N GLU A 61 -28.92 -32.75 -7.21
CA GLU A 61 -30.00 -32.40 -6.31
C GLU A 61 -30.82 -31.19 -6.79
N GLY A 62 -30.36 -30.50 -7.85
CA GLY A 62 -31.00 -29.29 -8.36
C GLY A 62 -31.03 -28.18 -7.31
N LEU A 63 -29.87 -27.89 -6.72
CA LEU A 63 -29.77 -26.88 -5.65
C LEU A 63 -29.85 -25.46 -6.19
N ASP A 64 -30.63 -24.60 -5.52
CA ASP A 64 -30.78 -23.18 -5.83
C ASP A 64 -29.84 -22.30 -5.01
N GLY A 65 -29.24 -22.83 -3.94
CA GLY A 65 -28.32 -22.15 -3.06
C GLY A 65 -27.43 -23.12 -2.28
N VAL A 66 -26.29 -22.64 -1.82
CA VAL A 66 -25.30 -23.45 -1.11
C VAL A 66 -24.77 -22.69 0.10
N VAL A 67 -24.67 -23.40 1.23
CA VAL A 67 -23.91 -22.96 2.40
C VAL A 67 -22.71 -23.88 2.56
N VAL A 68 -21.50 -23.33 2.55
CA VAL A 68 -20.28 -24.06 2.88
C VAL A 68 -19.84 -23.67 4.29
N ALA A 69 -20.04 -24.59 5.23
CA ALA A 69 -19.65 -24.39 6.61
C ALA A 69 -18.18 -24.81 6.78
N ALA A 70 -17.26 -23.84 6.81
CA ALA A 70 -15.82 -24.08 6.71
C ALA A 70 -14.99 -22.97 7.42
N CYS A 71 -13.83 -22.63 6.89
CA CYS A 71 -13.00 -21.52 7.33
C CYS A 71 -13.55 -20.16 6.87
N SER A 72 -12.81 -19.09 7.17
CA SER A 72 -13.18 -17.70 6.81
C SER A 72 -13.50 -17.54 5.33
N PRO A 73 -14.60 -16.80 4.98
CA PRO A 73 -14.91 -16.46 3.59
C PRO A 73 -13.76 -15.75 2.88
N LYS A 74 -12.94 -14.96 3.58
CA LYS A 74 -11.74 -14.30 2.99
C LYS A 74 -10.77 -15.26 2.31
N MET A 75 -10.74 -16.53 2.71
CA MET A 75 -9.83 -17.53 2.15
C MET A 75 -10.39 -18.18 0.89
N HIS A 76 -11.67 -18.58 0.89
CA HIS A 76 -12.19 -19.51 -0.11
C HIS A 76 -13.53 -19.11 -0.72
N GLU A 77 -14.06 -17.90 -0.45
CA GLU A 77 -15.31 -17.44 -1.07
C GLU A 77 -15.24 -17.51 -2.59
N HIS A 78 -14.17 -16.99 -3.17
CA HIS A 78 -13.94 -17.03 -4.62
C HIS A 78 -13.87 -18.47 -5.15
N THR A 79 -13.23 -19.37 -4.42
CA THR A 79 -13.11 -20.80 -4.77
C THR A 79 -14.47 -21.46 -4.91
N PHE A 80 -15.33 -21.29 -3.90
CA PHE A 80 -16.65 -21.91 -3.89
C PHE A 80 -17.63 -21.24 -4.86
N ARG A 81 -17.58 -19.91 -5.00
CA ARG A 81 -18.34 -19.19 -6.02
C ARG A 81 -17.98 -19.64 -7.44
N ASN A 82 -16.70 -19.82 -7.74
CA ASN A 82 -16.26 -20.35 -9.02
C ASN A 82 -16.70 -21.80 -9.24
N ALA A 83 -16.63 -22.66 -8.22
CA ALA A 83 -17.10 -24.02 -8.31
C ALA A 83 -18.60 -24.07 -8.64
N SER A 84 -19.41 -23.27 -7.95
CA SER A 84 -20.86 -23.18 -8.17
C SER A 84 -21.20 -22.60 -9.56
N LYS A 85 -20.48 -21.58 -10.01
CA LYS A 85 -20.61 -21.04 -11.37
C LYS A 85 -20.35 -22.10 -12.44
N LYS A 86 -19.33 -22.94 -12.26
CA LYS A 86 -19.03 -24.08 -13.15
C LYS A 86 -20.13 -25.16 -13.14
N ALA A 87 -20.94 -25.22 -12.09
CA ALA A 87 -22.12 -26.08 -12.01
C ALA A 87 -23.39 -25.46 -12.61
N GLY A 88 -23.34 -24.19 -13.05
CA GLY A 88 -24.47 -23.46 -13.64
C GLY A 88 -25.29 -22.66 -12.63
N MET A 89 -24.89 -22.61 -11.34
CA MET A 89 -25.56 -21.80 -10.32
C MET A 89 -25.03 -20.37 -10.33
N ASN A 90 -25.90 -19.39 -10.01
CA ASN A 90 -25.46 -18.03 -9.79
C ASN A 90 -24.48 -17.99 -8.59
N PRO A 91 -23.25 -17.45 -8.75
CA PRO A 91 -22.21 -17.51 -7.71
C PRO A 91 -22.58 -16.75 -6.42
N TYR A 92 -23.53 -15.85 -6.48
CA TYR A 92 -24.01 -15.07 -5.32
C TYR A 92 -25.09 -15.80 -4.49
N HIS A 93 -25.43 -17.06 -4.84
CA HIS A 93 -26.23 -17.96 -4.01
C HIS A 93 -25.34 -18.89 -3.19
N VAL A 94 -24.05 -18.58 -3.05
CA VAL A 94 -23.09 -19.32 -2.21
C VAL A 94 -22.70 -18.48 -1.03
N GLU A 95 -22.97 -18.98 0.15
CA GLU A 95 -22.59 -18.38 1.42
C GLU A 95 -21.64 -19.27 2.20
N ILE A 96 -20.76 -18.66 2.98
CA ILE A 96 -19.82 -19.39 3.84
C ILE A 96 -20.16 -19.13 5.29
N SER A 97 -20.42 -20.23 6.02
CA SER A 97 -20.52 -20.20 7.48
C SER A 97 -19.12 -20.39 8.08
N ASN A 98 -18.60 -19.37 8.76
CA ASN A 98 -17.26 -19.44 9.34
C ASN A 98 -17.26 -20.26 10.64
N LEU A 99 -16.96 -21.56 10.53
CA LEU A 99 -16.87 -22.45 11.67
C LEU A 99 -15.48 -22.51 12.29
N ARG A 100 -14.42 -22.19 11.54
CA ARG A 100 -13.05 -22.32 12.05
C ARG A 100 -12.70 -21.16 12.97
N GLU A 101 -12.67 -19.95 12.44
CA GLU A 101 -12.20 -18.77 13.17
C GLU A 101 -13.24 -18.25 14.18
N GLN A 102 -14.55 -18.38 13.86
CA GLN A 102 -15.62 -17.88 14.73
C GLN A 102 -16.19 -18.92 15.68
N CYS A 103 -15.77 -20.17 15.57
CA CYS A 103 -16.30 -21.24 16.41
C CYS A 103 -15.20 -22.19 16.93
N SER A 104 -14.58 -23.03 16.08
CA SER A 104 -13.70 -24.08 16.57
C SER A 104 -12.44 -23.56 17.27
N TRP A 105 -11.93 -22.41 16.88
CA TRP A 105 -10.74 -21.80 17.49
C TRP A 105 -11.05 -21.06 18.81
N VAL A 106 -12.29 -20.71 19.06
CA VAL A 106 -12.69 -19.93 20.24
C VAL A 106 -13.55 -20.72 21.25
N HIS A 107 -13.86 -21.98 20.95
CA HIS A 107 -14.60 -22.88 21.84
C HIS A 107 -13.76 -24.14 22.07
N PRO A 108 -13.34 -24.42 23.32
CA PRO A 108 -12.43 -25.53 23.61
C PRO A 108 -13.11 -26.91 23.67
N ASP A 109 -14.44 -26.94 23.89
CA ASP A 109 -15.19 -28.17 24.03
C ASP A 109 -16.16 -28.44 22.87
N LYS A 110 -16.35 -29.71 22.59
CA LYS A 110 -17.14 -30.16 21.43
C LYS A 110 -18.64 -29.87 21.55
N PRO A 111 -19.29 -29.97 22.71
CA PRO A 111 -20.70 -29.62 22.86
C PRO A 111 -20.99 -28.16 22.52
N THR A 112 -20.27 -27.21 23.14
CA THR A 112 -20.46 -25.77 22.92
C THR A 112 -20.10 -25.37 21.51
N GLY A 113 -18.97 -25.89 20.98
CA GLY A 113 -18.54 -25.64 19.59
C GLY A 113 -19.58 -26.17 18.58
N THR A 114 -20.20 -27.32 18.85
CA THR A 114 -21.23 -27.88 17.96
C THR A 114 -22.52 -27.06 17.99
N GLU A 115 -23.00 -26.67 19.16
CA GLU A 115 -24.18 -25.82 19.32
C GLU A 115 -24.00 -24.49 18.58
N LYS A 116 -22.88 -23.82 18.80
CA LYS A 116 -22.56 -22.58 18.12
C LYS A 116 -22.46 -22.74 16.60
N SER A 117 -21.90 -23.86 16.13
CA SER A 117 -21.81 -24.17 14.70
C SER A 117 -23.19 -24.34 14.05
N VAL A 118 -24.13 -24.99 14.74
CA VAL A 118 -25.52 -25.13 14.30
C VAL A 118 -26.17 -23.76 14.10
N ASP A 119 -26.00 -22.85 15.06
CA ASP A 119 -26.54 -21.49 14.96
C ASP A 119 -25.92 -20.70 13.79
N LEU A 120 -24.59 -20.76 13.59
CA LEU A 120 -23.93 -20.11 12.49
C LEU A 120 -24.40 -20.64 11.13
N VAL A 121 -24.57 -21.96 11.00
CA VAL A 121 -25.10 -22.59 9.78
C VAL A 121 -26.53 -22.17 9.53
N ARG A 122 -27.36 -22.11 10.58
CA ARG A 122 -28.78 -21.68 10.49
C ARG A 122 -28.84 -20.22 9.97
N MET A 123 -28.02 -19.32 10.51
CA MET A 123 -27.99 -17.93 10.06
C MET A 123 -27.62 -17.83 8.58
N MET A 124 -26.60 -18.57 8.14
CA MET A 124 -26.18 -18.54 6.73
C MET A 124 -27.21 -19.24 5.82
N THR A 125 -27.88 -20.26 6.28
CA THR A 125 -29.00 -20.90 5.55
C THR A 125 -30.14 -19.91 5.33
N GLU A 126 -30.55 -19.19 6.37
CA GLU A 126 -31.60 -18.16 6.27
C GLU A 126 -31.17 -16.99 5.34
N LYS A 127 -29.88 -16.58 5.36
CA LYS A 127 -29.34 -15.61 4.42
C LYS A 127 -29.47 -16.13 2.99
N THR A 128 -28.95 -17.34 2.71
CA THR A 128 -28.99 -17.98 1.39
C THR A 128 -30.42 -18.12 0.85
N ARG A 129 -31.37 -18.43 1.73
CA ARG A 129 -32.80 -18.52 1.38
C ARG A 129 -33.35 -17.20 0.84
N LYS A 130 -32.86 -16.07 1.37
CA LYS A 130 -33.31 -14.71 1.01
C LYS A 130 -32.47 -14.07 -0.09
N ASP A 131 -31.32 -14.63 -0.42
CA ASP A 131 -30.43 -14.07 -1.46
C ASP A 131 -31.12 -13.98 -2.80
N LYS A 132 -30.79 -12.95 -3.55
CA LYS A 132 -31.23 -12.74 -4.93
C LYS A 132 -30.04 -12.95 -5.88
N SER A 133 -30.34 -13.42 -7.09
CA SER A 133 -29.33 -13.50 -8.15
C SER A 133 -28.76 -12.12 -8.45
N LEU A 134 -27.47 -11.99 -8.42
CA LEU A 134 -26.75 -10.80 -8.81
C LEU A 134 -26.00 -11.06 -10.12
N ASN A 135 -25.91 -10.04 -10.93
CA ASN A 135 -25.12 -10.07 -12.17
C ASN A 135 -23.91 -9.14 -12.02
N PRO A 136 -22.71 -9.58 -12.42
CA PRO A 136 -21.54 -8.71 -12.42
C PRO A 136 -21.79 -7.47 -13.30
N ILE A 137 -21.52 -6.31 -12.73
CA ILE A 137 -21.51 -5.06 -13.47
C ILE A 137 -20.18 -5.01 -14.23
N LYS A 138 -20.23 -4.77 -15.54
CA LYS A 138 -19.05 -4.55 -16.38
C LYS A 138 -18.91 -3.06 -16.63
N VAL A 139 -17.77 -2.52 -16.29
CA VAL A 139 -17.41 -1.12 -16.56
C VAL A 139 -16.12 -1.07 -17.38
N PRO A 140 -15.96 -0.08 -18.28
CA PRO A 140 -14.68 0.15 -18.93
C PRO A 140 -13.63 0.46 -17.87
N VAL A 141 -12.38 0.08 -18.10
CA VAL A 141 -11.26 0.30 -17.17
C VAL A 141 -10.23 1.19 -17.83
N THR A 142 -9.82 2.25 -17.16
CA THR A 142 -8.70 3.08 -17.56
C THR A 142 -7.39 2.28 -17.41
N ARG A 143 -6.67 2.08 -18.53
CA ARG A 143 -5.42 1.29 -18.55
C ARG A 143 -4.22 2.12 -18.13
N LYS A 144 -4.28 2.66 -16.92
CA LYS A 144 -3.22 3.43 -16.30
C LYS A 144 -3.25 3.16 -14.81
N ALA A 145 -2.11 2.98 -14.18
CA ALA A 145 -2.00 2.76 -12.75
C ALA A 145 -1.41 3.99 -12.05
N LEU A 146 -1.84 4.23 -10.81
CA LEU A 146 -1.17 5.14 -9.88
C LEU A 146 -0.38 4.31 -8.86
N VAL A 147 0.88 4.67 -8.64
CA VAL A 147 1.71 4.14 -7.55
C VAL A 147 2.01 5.29 -6.59
N ILE A 148 1.59 5.14 -5.33
CA ILE A 148 1.80 6.14 -4.27
C ILE A 148 2.97 5.68 -3.40
N GLY A 149 4.07 6.44 -3.47
CA GLY A 149 5.31 6.18 -2.74
C GLY A 149 6.42 5.63 -3.63
N GLY A 150 7.54 6.36 -3.68
CA GLY A 150 8.73 6.07 -4.47
C GLY A 150 9.81 5.29 -3.70
N GLY A 151 9.45 4.49 -2.69
CA GLY A 151 10.34 3.51 -2.07
C GLY A 151 10.52 2.26 -2.94
N ILE A 152 11.36 1.31 -2.51
CA ILE A 152 11.71 0.12 -3.32
C ILE A 152 10.50 -0.69 -3.76
N ALA A 153 9.47 -0.83 -2.90
CA ALA A 153 8.24 -1.55 -3.24
C ALA A 153 7.44 -0.84 -4.34
N GLY A 154 7.34 0.50 -4.25
CA GLY A 154 6.66 1.30 -5.28
C GLY A 154 7.44 1.32 -6.59
N ILE A 155 8.76 1.45 -6.53
CA ILE A 155 9.65 1.40 -7.71
C ILE A 155 9.47 0.07 -8.44
N GLN A 156 9.55 -1.06 -7.72
CA GLN A 156 9.39 -2.37 -8.34
C GLN A 156 7.99 -2.56 -8.92
N ALA A 157 6.95 -2.18 -8.19
CA ALA A 157 5.57 -2.27 -8.69
C ALA A 157 5.35 -1.42 -9.94
N ALA A 158 5.93 -0.21 -10.00
CA ALA A 158 5.81 0.65 -11.16
C ALA A 158 6.53 0.07 -12.39
N LEU A 159 7.74 -0.48 -12.21
CA LEU A 159 8.48 -1.15 -13.28
C LEU A 159 7.72 -2.38 -13.79
N ASP A 160 7.27 -3.28 -12.91
CA ASP A 160 6.53 -4.48 -13.32
C ASP A 160 5.25 -4.15 -14.12
N ILE A 161 4.53 -3.11 -13.73
CA ILE A 161 3.32 -2.66 -14.43
C ILE A 161 3.67 -2.03 -15.78
N ALA A 162 4.74 -1.22 -15.83
CA ALA A 162 5.17 -0.53 -17.03
C ALA A 162 5.76 -1.49 -18.06
N ASP A 163 6.56 -2.49 -17.62
CA ASP A 163 7.09 -3.57 -18.45
C ASP A 163 5.97 -4.44 -19.05
N ALA A 164 4.86 -4.58 -18.34
CA ALA A 164 3.65 -5.21 -18.87
C ALA A 164 2.88 -4.33 -19.89
N GLY A 165 3.45 -3.19 -20.30
CA GLY A 165 2.91 -2.28 -21.33
C GLY A 165 1.77 -1.39 -20.85
N GLN A 166 1.65 -1.13 -19.54
CA GLN A 166 0.65 -0.20 -18.99
C GLN A 166 1.30 1.11 -18.57
N GLU A 167 0.56 2.21 -18.75
CA GLU A 167 1.00 3.52 -18.25
C GLU A 167 0.96 3.56 -16.71
N VAL A 168 1.98 4.16 -16.11
CA VAL A 168 2.11 4.33 -14.67
C VAL A 168 2.35 5.80 -14.31
N ILE A 169 1.63 6.27 -13.31
CA ILE A 169 1.93 7.52 -12.62
C ILE A 169 2.50 7.16 -11.27
N MET A 170 3.69 7.64 -10.95
CA MET A 170 4.27 7.54 -9.62
C MET A 170 4.25 8.89 -8.92
N VAL A 171 3.78 8.91 -7.67
CA VAL A 171 3.75 10.11 -6.83
C VAL A 171 4.59 9.86 -5.59
N GLU A 172 5.61 10.70 -5.40
CA GLU A 172 6.50 10.68 -4.23
C GLU A 172 6.47 12.04 -3.52
N ARG A 173 6.25 12.01 -2.21
CA ARG A 173 6.15 13.24 -1.40
C ARG A 173 7.50 13.92 -1.15
N GLU A 174 8.59 13.15 -1.16
CA GLU A 174 9.94 13.64 -0.96
C GLU A 174 10.54 14.19 -2.28
N PRO A 175 11.62 14.97 -2.22
CA PRO A 175 12.24 15.53 -3.43
C PRO A 175 12.85 14.49 -4.37
N SER A 176 13.05 13.27 -3.90
CA SER A 176 13.63 12.14 -4.63
C SER A 176 12.89 10.85 -4.29
N ILE A 177 12.87 9.90 -5.21
CA ILE A 177 12.54 8.50 -4.94
C ILE A 177 13.68 7.81 -4.18
N GLY A 178 13.42 6.61 -3.63
CA GLY A 178 14.38 5.78 -2.88
C GLY A 178 13.85 5.32 -1.52
N GLY A 179 13.09 6.18 -0.85
CA GLY A 179 12.49 5.88 0.45
C GLY A 179 13.53 5.48 1.51
N HIS A 180 13.13 4.67 2.49
CA HIS A 180 14.03 4.22 3.56
C HIS A 180 15.18 3.34 3.08
N MET A 181 15.02 2.62 1.96
CA MET A 181 16.14 1.82 1.44
C MET A 181 17.35 2.68 1.05
N ALA A 182 17.12 3.95 0.64
CA ALA A 182 18.20 4.90 0.39
C ALA A 182 18.99 5.27 1.67
N GLN A 183 18.40 5.10 2.84
CA GLN A 183 19.00 5.41 4.12
C GLN A 183 19.78 4.25 4.73
N LEU A 184 19.55 3.01 4.25
CA LEU A 184 20.23 1.81 4.74
C LEU A 184 21.67 1.76 4.22
N SER A 185 22.57 1.22 5.04
CA SER A 185 23.93 0.85 4.65
C SER A 185 23.90 -0.42 3.80
N GLU A 186 23.30 -1.46 4.34
CA GLU A 186 23.21 -2.79 3.74
C GLU A 186 21.79 -3.35 3.86
N THR A 187 21.46 -4.31 3.00
CA THR A 187 20.16 -5.01 3.04
C THR A 187 20.25 -6.31 3.82
N PHE A 188 19.33 -6.53 4.74
CA PHE A 188 19.22 -7.80 5.45
C PHE A 188 18.40 -8.82 4.60
N PRO A 189 18.72 -10.14 4.59
CA PRO A 189 19.80 -10.82 5.33
C PRO A 189 21.10 -10.96 4.54
N THR A 190 21.15 -10.52 3.30
CA THR A 190 22.27 -10.78 2.37
C THR A 190 23.46 -9.85 2.58
N LEU A 191 23.27 -8.75 3.29
CA LEU A 191 24.25 -7.70 3.53
C LEU A 191 24.79 -7.07 2.24
N ASP A 192 23.92 -7.01 1.23
CA ASP A 192 24.25 -6.31 -0.02
C ASP A 192 24.15 -4.79 0.17
N CYS A 193 24.95 -4.06 -0.56
CA CYS A 193 24.89 -2.61 -0.61
C CYS A 193 23.51 -2.13 -1.10
N SER A 194 22.77 -1.46 -0.25
CA SER A 194 21.39 -1.00 -0.54
C SER A 194 21.34 -0.06 -1.75
N GLN A 195 22.30 0.85 -1.87
CA GLN A 195 22.39 1.80 -2.99
C GLN A 195 22.74 1.09 -4.31
N CYS A 196 23.56 0.04 -4.25
CA CYS A 196 23.95 -0.72 -5.43
C CYS A 196 22.78 -1.48 -6.07
N ILE A 197 21.81 -1.93 -5.23
CA ILE A 197 20.60 -2.57 -5.70
C ILE A 197 19.57 -1.55 -6.18
N MET A 198 19.39 -0.48 -5.41
CA MET A 198 18.28 0.46 -5.61
C MET A 198 18.55 1.47 -6.72
N THR A 199 19.79 2.01 -6.82
CA THR A 199 20.11 3.06 -7.80
C THR A 199 19.81 2.65 -9.24
N PRO A 200 20.18 1.44 -9.72
CA PRO A 200 19.81 1.00 -11.06
C PRO A 200 18.30 1.04 -11.30
N LYS A 201 17.50 0.55 -10.34
CA LYS A 201 16.03 0.55 -10.45
C LYS A 201 15.43 1.95 -10.45
N MET A 202 16.01 2.88 -9.67
CA MET A 202 15.61 4.30 -9.69
C MET A 202 15.87 4.94 -11.05
N VAL A 203 17.04 4.65 -11.67
CA VAL A 203 17.40 5.14 -13.00
C VAL A 203 16.47 4.55 -14.07
N GLU A 204 16.27 3.24 -14.04
CA GLU A 204 15.37 2.53 -14.95
C GLU A 204 13.96 3.13 -14.90
N LEU A 205 13.41 3.33 -13.70
CA LEU A 205 12.10 3.95 -13.50
C LEU A 205 12.04 5.36 -14.10
N ALA A 206 13.05 6.18 -13.85
CA ALA A 206 13.07 7.58 -14.31
C ALA A 206 13.22 7.71 -15.83
N GLN A 207 13.74 6.68 -16.49
CA GLN A 207 13.96 6.62 -17.95
C GLN A 207 12.86 5.83 -18.68
N HIS A 208 11.98 5.15 -17.95
CA HIS A 208 10.96 4.29 -18.55
C HIS A 208 9.87 5.12 -19.22
N GLU A 209 9.64 4.88 -20.52
CA GLU A 209 8.71 5.66 -21.35
C GLU A 209 7.25 5.62 -20.88
N ASN A 210 6.83 4.50 -20.23
CA ASN A 210 5.49 4.32 -19.71
C ASN A 210 5.32 4.84 -18.27
N ILE A 211 6.35 5.44 -17.65
CA ILE A 211 6.29 5.93 -16.27
C ILE A 211 6.40 7.44 -16.23
N LYS A 212 5.38 8.08 -15.65
CA LYS A 212 5.40 9.51 -15.33
C LYS A 212 5.64 9.69 -13.84
N LEU A 213 6.79 10.27 -13.50
CA LEU A 213 7.23 10.46 -12.13
C LEU A 213 6.94 11.89 -11.64
N TYR A 214 6.19 11.98 -10.53
CA TYR A 214 5.97 13.22 -9.79
C TYR A 214 6.64 13.12 -8.42
N THR A 215 7.81 13.75 -8.25
CA THR A 215 8.47 13.93 -6.96
C THR A 215 8.09 15.26 -6.32
N TRP A 216 8.27 15.39 -5.01
CA TRP A 216 7.85 16.56 -4.24
C TRP A 216 6.36 16.85 -4.41
N SER A 217 5.55 15.77 -4.46
CA SER A 217 4.14 15.82 -4.81
C SER A 217 3.31 14.93 -3.89
N GLU A 218 2.07 15.32 -3.65
CA GLU A 218 1.15 14.61 -2.75
C GLU A 218 -0.20 14.42 -3.41
N ILE A 219 -0.91 13.36 -3.02
CA ILE A 219 -2.29 13.15 -3.44
C ILE A 219 -3.20 14.12 -2.69
N GLU A 220 -3.89 14.98 -3.42
CA GLU A 220 -4.84 15.95 -2.87
C GLU A 220 -6.23 15.33 -2.69
N SER A 221 -6.73 14.63 -3.71
CA SER A 221 -8.00 13.90 -3.64
C SER A 221 -8.03 12.69 -4.57
N VAL A 222 -8.87 11.73 -4.21
CA VAL A 222 -9.20 10.54 -5.00
C VAL A 222 -10.71 10.44 -5.04
N ASP A 223 -11.28 10.51 -6.25
CA ASP A 223 -12.70 10.36 -6.53
C ASP A 223 -12.93 9.21 -7.53
N GLY A 224 -14.17 8.77 -7.70
CA GLY A 224 -14.51 7.73 -8.66
C GLY A 224 -14.73 6.34 -8.04
N TYR A 225 -14.43 5.30 -8.81
CA TYR A 225 -14.67 3.91 -8.42
C TYR A 225 -13.66 2.97 -9.07
N ILE A 226 -13.62 1.72 -8.63
CA ILE A 226 -12.69 0.70 -9.13
C ILE A 226 -12.74 0.61 -10.66
N GLY A 227 -11.58 0.80 -11.27
CA GLY A 227 -11.41 0.87 -12.71
C GLY A 227 -11.41 2.29 -13.29
N ASN A 228 -11.89 3.29 -12.56
CA ASN A 228 -11.98 4.69 -13.02
C ASN A 228 -11.90 5.65 -11.84
N PHE A 229 -10.69 6.00 -11.47
CA PHE A 229 -10.41 6.99 -10.44
C PHE A 229 -9.97 8.31 -11.07
N ASP A 230 -10.49 9.41 -10.55
CA ASP A 230 -10.06 10.77 -10.82
C ASP A 230 -9.16 11.23 -9.67
N ILE A 231 -7.89 11.48 -9.98
CA ILE A 231 -6.86 11.81 -8.99
C ILE A 231 -6.45 13.27 -9.15
N LYS A 232 -6.40 14.02 -8.05
CA LYS A 232 -5.74 15.32 -8.00
C LYS A 232 -4.41 15.18 -7.26
N ILE A 233 -3.36 15.63 -7.91
CA ILE A 233 -1.99 15.60 -7.41
C ILE A 233 -1.54 17.03 -7.18
N ARG A 234 -1.14 17.36 -5.96
CA ARG A 234 -0.54 18.63 -5.63
C ARG A 234 0.97 18.53 -5.79
N MET A 235 1.51 19.20 -6.80
CA MET A 235 2.93 19.40 -7.00
C MET A 235 3.37 20.58 -6.15
N LYS A 236 4.16 20.32 -5.10
CA LYS A 236 4.66 21.37 -4.20
C LYS A 236 5.71 22.23 -4.90
N ALA A 237 5.68 23.51 -4.65
CA ALA A 237 6.65 24.44 -5.19
C ALA A 237 8.08 24.10 -4.77
N ARG A 238 8.86 23.54 -5.69
CA ARG A 238 10.27 23.18 -5.49
C ARG A 238 11.19 24.41 -5.46
N SER A 239 10.74 25.52 -6.03
CA SER A 239 11.49 26.75 -6.30
C SER A 239 12.72 26.55 -7.18
N VAL A 240 12.78 25.42 -7.88
CA VAL A 240 13.78 25.06 -8.88
C VAL A 240 13.06 24.40 -10.05
N ASP A 241 13.27 24.93 -11.24
CA ASP A 241 12.77 24.38 -12.48
C ASP A 241 13.54 23.12 -12.84
N LEU A 242 12.82 22.01 -12.97
CA LEU A 242 13.42 20.70 -13.24
C LEU A 242 13.97 20.58 -14.66
N ASP A 243 13.38 21.29 -15.62
CA ASP A 243 13.80 21.20 -17.04
C ASP A 243 15.05 22.04 -17.30
N LEU A 244 15.15 23.18 -16.64
CA LEU A 244 16.30 24.06 -16.76
C LEU A 244 17.49 23.63 -15.89
N CYS A 245 17.27 23.02 -14.73
CA CYS A 245 18.32 22.68 -13.78
C CYS A 245 19.17 21.51 -14.27
N THR A 246 20.51 21.69 -14.30
CA THR A 246 21.49 20.64 -14.67
C THR A 246 22.02 19.84 -13.49
N GLY A 247 21.64 20.17 -12.24
CA GLY A 247 22.17 19.50 -11.05
C GLY A 247 23.62 19.83 -10.70
N CYS A 248 24.16 20.95 -11.17
CA CYS A 248 25.58 21.32 -11.07
C CYS A 248 26.12 21.65 -9.68
N SER A 249 25.30 21.56 -8.64
CA SER A 249 25.65 21.80 -7.23
C SER A 249 25.97 23.23 -6.78
N SER A 250 26.25 24.16 -7.68
CA SER A 250 26.70 25.52 -7.36
C SER A 250 25.80 26.26 -6.35
N CYS A 251 24.49 26.02 -6.39
CA CYS A 251 23.51 26.73 -5.57
C CYS A 251 23.57 26.33 -4.07
N TRP A 252 23.73 25.05 -3.75
CA TRP A 252 23.79 24.62 -2.34
C TRP A 252 25.17 24.79 -1.72
N GLN A 253 26.26 24.82 -2.51
CA GLN A 253 27.58 25.10 -2.00
C GLN A 253 27.70 26.52 -1.42
N VAL A 254 27.03 27.50 -2.03
CA VAL A 254 27.06 28.91 -1.58
C VAL A 254 25.97 29.26 -0.58
N CYS A 255 25.07 28.34 -0.25
CA CYS A 255 23.97 28.59 0.67
C CYS A 255 24.50 28.88 2.10
N PRO A 256 24.11 30.00 2.73
CA PRO A 256 24.58 30.33 4.07
C PRO A 256 23.85 29.55 5.18
N CYS A 257 22.68 28.98 4.89
CA CYS A 257 21.89 28.19 5.86
C CYS A 257 22.41 26.77 5.88
N LYS A 258 23.45 26.48 6.70
CA LYS A 258 24.15 25.18 6.74
C LYS A 258 23.88 24.35 7.99
N LYS A 259 22.99 24.81 8.88
CA LYS A 259 22.73 24.14 10.18
C LYS A 259 21.30 23.61 10.29
N ILE A 260 20.68 23.29 9.15
CA ILE A 260 19.35 22.69 9.14
C ILE A 260 19.55 21.19 9.31
N LYS A 261 18.85 20.57 10.24
CA LYS A 261 18.92 19.13 10.45
C LYS A 261 18.49 18.39 9.20
N SER A 262 19.30 17.41 8.78
CA SER A 262 19.02 16.56 7.61
C SER A 262 17.95 15.51 7.98
N GLU A 263 16.82 15.55 7.33
CA GLU A 263 15.77 14.55 7.46
C GLU A 263 16.26 13.19 6.94
N PHE A 264 17.06 13.20 5.87
CA PHE A 264 17.65 11.99 5.30
C PHE A 264 18.60 11.30 6.29
N ASP A 265 19.35 12.07 7.09
CA ASP A 265 20.25 11.55 8.12
C ASP A 265 19.55 11.45 9.50
N MET A 266 18.22 11.39 9.54
CA MET A 266 17.44 11.24 10.77
C MET A 266 17.78 12.27 11.86
N GLY A 267 18.12 13.49 11.43
CA GLY A 267 18.49 14.59 12.32
C GLY A 267 19.94 14.60 12.83
N LEU A 268 20.73 13.56 12.53
CA LEU A 268 22.14 13.44 12.95
C LEU A 268 23.06 14.37 12.14
N GLY A 269 22.84 14.47 10.83
CA GLY A 269 23.55 15.37 9.93
C GLY A 269 22.94 16.76 9.81
N ASN A 270 23.61 17.61 9.05
CA ASN A 270 23.10 18.95 8.70
C ASN A 270 23.05 19.11 7.18
N ARG A 271 22.07 19.87 6.70
CA ARG A 271 21.93 20.25 5.30
C ARG A 271 21.77 21.77 5.12
N THR A 272 21.83 22.19 3.88
CA THR A 272 21.53 23.58 3.49
C THR A 272 20.04 23.78 3.20
N ALA A 273 19.59 25.04 3.12
CA ALA A 273 18.20 25.37 2.78
C ALA A 273 17.84 25.09 1.32
N ILE A 274 18.80 25.03 0.42
CA ILE A 274 18.64 24.49 -0.93
C ILE A 274 19.49 23.23 -1.01
N TYR A 275 18.91 22.08 -1.29
CA TYR A 275 19.58 20.80 -1.11
C TYR A 275 19.06 19.72 -2.05
N VAL A 276 19.89 18.71 -2.26
CA VAL A 276 19.52 17.38 -2.78
C VAL A 276 19.62 16.42 -1.60
N PRO A 277 18.64 15.54 -1.35
CA PRO A 277 18.59 14.74 -0.12
C PRO A 277 19.79 13.79 0.06
N PHE A 278 20.28 13.19 -1.04
CA PHE A 278 21.44 12.29 -1.04
C PHE A 278 22.09 12.26 -2.44
N PRO A 279 23.32 11.79 -2.57
CA PRO A 279 24.08 11.88 -3.83
C PRO A 279 23.43 11.19 -5.02
N GLN A 280 22.77 10.04 -4.82
CA GLN A 280 22.12 9.24 -5.86
C GLN A 280 20.65 9.63 -6.09
N ALA A 281 20.21 10.76 -5.56
CA ALA A 281 18.80 11.21 -5.66
C ALA A 281 18.33 11.29 -7.12
N ILE A 282 17.09 10.87 -7.33
CA ILE A 282 16.41 10.98 -8.63
C ILE A 282 15.06 11.67 -8.42
N PRO A 283 14.88 12.86 -9.06
CA PRO A 283 15.85 13.59 -9.86
C PRO A 283 16.98 14.17 -9.02
N SER A 284 18.22 14.17 -9.56
CA SER A 284 19.39 14.80 -8.92
C SER A 284 19.34 16.32 -9.07
N LYS A 285 18.25 16.91 -8.59
CA LYS A 285 17.96 18.35 -8.70
C LYS A 285 17.49 18.88 -7.36
N PRO A 286 17.94 20.07 -6.94
CA PRO A 286 17.69 20.57 -5.60
C PRO A 286 16.24 21.00 -5.40
N VAL A 287 15.88 21.13 -4.13
CA VAL A 287 14.66 21.78 -3.64
C VAL A 287 15.04 22.87 -2.64
N ILE A 288 14.24 23.94 -2.56
CA ILE A 288 14.40 24.96 -1.54
C ILE A 288 13.45 24.67 -0.37
N ASP A 289 14.02 24.45 0.81
CA ASP A 289 13.30 24.44 2.08
C ASP A 289 12.80 25.88 2.36
N ARG A 290 11.55 26.11 1.99
CA ARG A 290 10.91 27.42 2.09
C ARG A 290 10.74 27.90 3.51
N GLU A 291 10.76 26.97 4.47
CA GLU A 291 10.64 27.32 5.89
C GLU A 291 11.96 27.80 6.48
N ASN A 292 13.07 27.22 6.04
CA ASN A 292 14.39 27.54 6.59
C ASN A 292 15.24 28.45 5.73
N CYS A 293 14.82 28.75 4.51
CA CYS A 293 15.49 29.71 3.63
C CYS A 293 15.35 31.14 4.16
N ILE A 294 16.47 31.87 4.30
CA ILE A 294 16.52 33.26 4.79
C ILE A 294 15.63 34.16 3.93
N LEU A 295 15.71 34.06 2.61
CA LEU A 295 14.93 34.86 1.67
C LEU A 295 13.44 34.59 1.85
N MET A 296 13.02 33.33 1.93
CA MET A 296 11.63 32.95 2.11
C MET A 296 11.07 33.42 3.47
N LYS A 297 11.89 33.32 4.53
CA LYS A 297 11.53 33.85 5.85
C LYS A 297 11.33 35.38 5.84
N ASP A 298 12.22 36.12 5.18
CA ASP A 298 12.10 37.57 5.04
C ASP A 298 10.87 37.95 4.24
N ALA A 299 10.65 37.32 3.10
CA ALA A 299 9.47 37.59 2.27
C ALA A 299 8.16 37.36 3.03
N ARG A 300 8.07 36.23 3.77
CA ARG A 300 6.90 35.91 4.61
C ARG A 300 6.70 36.95 5.73
N LYS A 301 7.79 37.31 6.45
CA LYS A 301 7.72 38.28 7.53
C LYS A 301 7.28 39.67 7.05
N ARG A 302 7.71 40.06 5.86
CA ARG A 302 7.41 41.37 5.26
C ARG A 302 6.15 41.37 4.41
N ASN A 303 5.53 40.21 4.21
CA ASN A 303 4.36 40.02 3.33
C ASN A 303 4.60 40.53 1.90
N ILE A 304 5.75 40.19 1.31
CA ILE A 304 6.14 40.54 -0.06
C ILE A 304 6.35 39.28 -0.90
N LYS A 305 6.35 39.42 -2.21
CA LYS A 305 6.71 38.30 -3.07
C LYS A 305 8.18 37.90 -2.83
N PRO A 306 8.51 36.59 -2.82
CA PRO A 306 9.88 36.13 -2.55
C PRO A 306 10.94 36.76 -3.44
N ASN A 307 10.68 36.98 -4.73
CA ASN A 307 11.63 37.63 -5.65
C ASN A 307 11.88 39.11 -5.31
N ASP A 308 11.01 39.76 -4.54
CA ASP A 308 11.19 41.16 -4.11
C ASP A 308 12.11 41.29 -2.89
N SER A 309 12.38 40.17 -2.18
CA SER A 309 13.33 40.15 -1.08
C SER A 309 14.77 40.23 -1.60
N LYS A 310 15.55 41.11 -0.99
CA LYS A 310 16.98 41.35 -1.32
C LYS A 310 17.94 40.78 -0.28
N VAL A 311 17.42 40.09 0.75
CA VAL A 311 18.25 39.65 1.88
C VAL A 311 19.28 38.60 1.52
N CYS A 312 18.92 37.67 0.63
CA CYS A 312 19.84 36.65 0.17
C CYS A 312 19.41 36.11 -1.20
N ARG A 313 20.30 36.15 -2.19
CA ARG A 313 20.07 35.61 -3.54
C ARG A 313 21.22 34.73 -4.02
N LYS A 314 22.09 34.28 -3.12
CA LYS A 314 23.34 33.59 -3.47
C LYS A 314 23.11 32.38 -4.36
N CYS A 315 22.11 31.56 -4.11
CA CYS A 315 21.80 30.40 -4.95
C CYS A 315 21.36 30.81 -6.38
N LEU A 316 20.56 31.87 -6.53
CA LEU A 316 20.18 32.40 -7.84
C LEU A 316 21.36 32.98 -8.57
N ASP A 317 22.22 33.78 -7.90
CA ASP A 317 23.35 34.46 -8.46
C ASP A 317 24.43 33.46 -8.93
N SER A 318 24.61 32.37 -8.19
CA SER A 318 25.56 31.29 -8.53
C SER A 318 25.05 30.30 -9.58
N CYS A 319 23.78 30.37 -9.97
CA CYS A 319 23.21 29.46 -10.97
C CYS A 319 23.86 29.78 -12.36
N PRO A 320 24.51 28.80 -13.02
CA PRO A 320 25.18 29.05 -14.31
C PRO A 320 24.22 29.13 -15.50
N ILE A 321 22.97 28.70 -15.34
CA ILE A 321 21.96 28.65 -16.40
C ILE A 321 21.63 30.06 -16.86
N ALA A 322 21.63 30.31 -18.18
CA ALA A 322 21.34 31.58 -18.84
C ALA A 322 20.55 31.35 -20.13
N PRO A 323 19.75 32.31 -20.61
CA PRO A 323 19.45 33.60 -19.97
C PRO A 323 18.49 33.53 -18.80
N VAL A 324 17.66 32.44 -18.72
CA VAL A 324 16.68 32.23 -17.65
C VAL A 324 17.29 31.29 -16.60
N LYS A 325 17.31 31.71 -15.35
CA LYS A 325 17.83 30.91 -14.25
C LYS A 325 16.87 29.80 -13.89
N ALA A 326 17.40 28.64 -13.46
CA ALA A 326 16.60 27.52 -13.00
C ALA A 326 15.94 27.74 -11.63
N ILE A 327 16.26 28.81 -10.90
CA ILE A 327 15.72 29.13 -9.57
C ILE A 327 14.63 30.17 -9.70
N ASP A 328 13.42 29.82 -9.27
CA ASP A 328 12.27 30.71 -9.15
C ASP A 328 11.68 30.65 -7.74
N TYR A 329 11.91 31.67 -6.96
CA TYR A 329 11.39 31.77 -5.61
C TYR A 329 9.86 32.03 -5.57
N ASN A 330 9.26 32.51 -6.64
CA ASN A 330 7.82 32.78 -6.75
C ASN A 330 7.00 31.56 -7.20
N GLN A 331 7.65 30.43 -7.52
CA GLN A 331 6.94 29.20 -7.87
C GLN A 331 5.88 28.88 -6.82
N VAL A 332 4.71 28.47 -7.23
CA VAL A 332 3.58 28.09 -6.39
C VAL A 332 3.25 26.61 -6.58
N ASP A 333 2.49 26.06 -5.64
CA ASP A 333 1.97 24.70 -5.78
C ASP A 333 1.02 24.63 -6.97
N GLU A 334 1.06 23.53 -7.70
CA GLU A 334 0.21 23.26 -8.85
C GLU A 334 -0.62 21.99 -8.63
N ILE A 335 -1.87 22.02 -9.10
CA ILE A 335 -2.74 20.85 -9.05
C ILE A 335 -2.84 20.24 -10.43
N VAL A 336 -2.42 18.99 -10.56
CA VAL A 336 -2.55 18.19 -11.78
C VAL A 336 -3.65 17.15 -11.58
N SER A 337 -4.49 16.97 -12.60
CA SER A 337 -5.56 15.97 -12.60
C SER A 337 -5.18 14.81 -13.53
N GLU A 338 -5.28 13.59 -13.03
CA GLU A 338 -4.98 12.36 -13.76
C GLU A 338 -6.11 11.34 -13.57
N LYS A 339 -6.33 10.51 -14.61
CA LYS A 339 -7.29 9.39 -14.55
C LYS A 339 -6.56 8.07 -14.53
N VAL A 340 -6.92 7.18 -13.59
CA VAL A 340 -6.29 5.87 -13.45
C VAL A 340 -7.34 4.78 -13.18
N GLY A 341 -7.01 3.54 -13.53
CA GLY A 341 -7.90 2.39 -13.28
C GLY A 341 -7.55 1.63 -12.02
N ALA A 342 -6.31 1.75 -11.53
CA ALA A 342 -5.83 1.06 -10.34
C ALA A 342 -4.91 1.95 -9.52
N ILE A 343 -4.89 1.72 -8.21
CA ILE A 343 -4.02 2.43 -7.27
C ILE A 343 -3.23 1.40 -6.46
N VAL A 344 -1.91 1.53 -6.49
CA VAL A 344 -0.98 0.78 -5.65
C VAL A 344 -0.49 1.70 -4.55
N VAL A 345 -0.70 1.31 -3.29
CA VAL A 345 -0.25 2.06 -2.12
C VAL A 345 1.04 1.43 -1.59
N ALA A 346 2.15 2.14 -1.74
CA ALA A 346 3.50 1.70 -1.36
C ALA A 346 4.19 2.75 -0.48
N THR A 347 3.45 3.33 0.48
CA THR A 347 3.88 4.48 1.29
C THR A 347 4.90 4.13 2.39
N GLY A 348 5.31 2.86 2.46
CA GLY A 348 6.31 2.39 3.42
C GLY A 348 5.83 2.43 4.87
N TYR A 349 6.78 2.63 5.77
CA TYR A 349 6.52 2.77 7.21
C TYR A 349 7.05 4.11 7.72
N LYS A 350 6.63 4.49 8.90
CA LYS A 350 7.19 5.58 9.70
C LYS A 350 7.70 4.97 11.00
N GLU A 351 8.92 5.31 11.41
CA GLU A 351 9.38 4.98 12.76
C GLU A 351 8.44 5.59 13.79
N LEU A 352 8.22 4.89 14.87
CA LEU A 352 7.43 5.40 15.98
C LEU A 352 8.15 6.61 16.60
N ASP A 353 7.38 7.59 17.06
CA ASP A 353 7.92 8.69 17.83
C ASP A 353 8.40 8.15 19.19
N ASP A 354 9.72 8.00 19.30
CA ASP A 354 10.40 7.37 20.42
C ASP A 354 10.20 8.14 21.75
N THR A 355 9.98 9.44 21.70
CA THR A 355 9.80 10.25 22.91
C THR A 355 8.45 10.01 23.58
N SER A 356 7.43 9.68 22.81
CA SER A 356 6.07 9.46 23.31
C SER A 356 5.78 8.01 23.71
N MET A 357 6.44 7.03 23.07
CA MET A 357 6.11 5.61 23.22
C MET A 357 7.23 4.77 23.87
N TYR A 358 8.47 5.26 23.88
CA TYR A 358 9.64 4.51 24.37
C TYR A 358 10.41 5.26 25.46
N GLY A 359 9.74 6.10 26.25
CA GLY A 359 10.33 6.79 27.38
C GLY A 359 10.97 5.84 28.41
N GLU A 360 10.46 4.62 28.52
CA GLU A 360 11.00 3.53 29.35
C GLU A 360 12.39 3.06 28.90
N TYR A 361 12.71 3.14 27.60
CA TYR A 361 14.06 2.84 27.08
C TYR A 361 15.00 4.04 27.16
N GLY A 362 14.50 5.20 27.56
CA GLY A 362 15.28 6.41 27.69
C GLY A 362 15.51 7.16 26.36
N ALA A 363 14.72 6.88 25.34
CA ALA A 363 14.76 7.61 24.07
C ALA A 363 14.44 9.10 24.30
N GLY A 364 15.20 9.97 23.63
CA GLY A 364 15.14 11.42 23.84
C GLY A 364 15.77 11.92 25.16
N LYS A 365 16.07 11.02 26.11
CA LYS A 365 16.73 11.31 27.37
C LYS A 365 18.24 11.03 27.33
N TYR A 366 18.62 9.89 26.77
CA TYR A 366 20.01 9.48 26.61
C TYR A 366 20.41 9.59 25.14
N LYS A 367 21.59 10.19 24.89
CA LYS A 367 22.09 10.42 23.53
C LYS A 367 22.43 9.14 22.77
N ASP A 368 22.75 8.09 23.49
CA ASP A 368 23.16 6.79 22.93
C ASP A 368 21.97 5.86 22.65
N VAL A 369 20.75 6.29 23.00
CA VAL A 369 19.51 5.61 22.60
C VAL A 369 19.05 6.18 21.28
N ILE A 370 19.27 5.44 20.22
CA ILE A 370 19.03 5.84 18.82
C ILE A 370 18.08 4.86 18.13
N THR A 371 17.42 5.31 17.06
CA THR A 371 16.56 4.45 16.25
C THR A 371 17.35 3.59 15.27
N GLY A 372 16.70 2.57 14.68
CA GLY A 372 17.32 1.70 13.67
C GLY A 372 17.82 2.49 12.47
N LEU A 373 17.02 3.43 11.95
CA LEU A 373 17.45 4.28 10.82
C LEU A 373 18.58 5.23 11.19
N GLN A 374 18.60 5.75 12.43
CA GLN A 374 19.74 6.54 12.91
C GLN A 374 21.03 5.70 12.91
N PHE A 375 20.94 4.47 13.40
CA PHE A 375 22.10 3.57 13.38
C PHE A 375 22.60 3.27 11.96
N GLU A 376 21.67 2.96 11.05
CA GLU A 376 21.98 2.76 9.62
C GLU A 376 22.70 3.98 9.00
N ARG A 377 22.24 5.19 9.35
CA ARG A 377 22.91 6.43 8.85
C ARG A 377 24.30 6.62 9.45
N LEU A 378 24.56 6.22 10.68
CA LEU A 378 25.90 6.25 11.27
C LEU A 378 26.82 5.19 10.64
N ALA A 379 26.31 3.99 10.37
CA ALA A 379 27.12 2.92 9.77
C ALA A 379 27.37 3.11 8.26
N SER A 380 26.62 4.00 7.59
CA SER A 380 26.73 4.21 6.14
C SER A 380 27.92 5.11 5.79
N ALA A 381 28.70 4.72 4.77
CA ALA A 381 29.78 5.53 4.21
C ALA A 381 29.33 6.91 3.67
N SER A 382 28.04 7.06 3.34
CA SER A 382 27.43 8.35 2.95
C SER A 382 26.75 9.07 4.12
N GLY A 383 26.86 8.56 5.32
CA GLY A 383 26.26 9.12 6.53
C GLY A 383 27.11 10.22 7.18
N PRO A 384 26.61 10.79 8.28
CA PRO A 384 27.27 11.95 8.94
C PRO A 384 28.59 11.60 9.61
N THR A 385 28.91 10.32 9.82
CA THR A 385 30.17 9.81 10.38
C THR A 385 31.09 9.20 9.31
N GLU A 386 30.68 9.19 8.03
CA GLU A 386 31.40 8.55 6.93
C GLU A 386 31.59 7.03 7.15
N GLY A 387 30.75 6.43 8.02
CA GLY A 387 30.79 4.99 8.36
C GLY A 387 31.76 4.62 9.49
N GLU A 388 32.37 5.60 10.18
CA GLU A 388 33.26 5.41 11.32
C GLU A 388 32.53 5.42 12.67
#